data_a2543433cbfbca96f860eda80c1f3eb0
#
_entry.id   a2543433cbfbca96f860eda80c1f3eb0
#
_cell.length_a   1.000
_cell.length_b   1.000
_cell.length_c   1.000
_cell.angle_alpha   90.00
_cell.angle_beta   90.00
_cell.angle_gamma   90.00
#
_symmetry.space_group_name_H-M   'P 1'
#
loop_
_entity.id
_entity.type
_entity.pdbx_description
1 polymer ?
#
loop_
_entity_poly.entity_id
_entity_poly.type
_entity_poly.pdbx_seq_one_letter_code
_entity_poly.pdbx_strand_id
1 'polypeptide(L)'
;NGGKLPLITSCSPGWIKYCEHYFPDMTENLSSCKSPQQMFGAMVKTYFAEKQGIDPKNIVSVSVMPCTAKKFEIGRDHQNAAGVPDVDIAITTRELARLIRRCGIEFTALPEEGFDDPMGESTGAAVIFGATGGVMEAALRTAVETLTGEELANLEFTDVRGTKGIKEA
;
A
#
# COMPACT_ATOMS: atom_id res chain seq x y z
N ASN A 1 -20.76 12.22 1.62
CA ASN A 1 -20.20 12.75 0.37
C ASN A 1 -20.88 12.21 -0.91
N GLY A 2 -21.96 11.43 -0.81
CA GLY A 2 -22.76 11.01 -1.96
C GLY A 2 -22.17 9.90 -2.83
N GLY A 3 -21.16 9.20 -2.35
CA GLY A 3 -20.59 8.02 -3.03
C GLY A 3 -21.51 6.80 -2.95
N LYS A 4 -21.32 5.86 -3.88
CA LYS A 4 -22.06 4.59 -3.92
C LYS A 4 -21.58 3.67 -2.79
N LEU A 5 -22.52 3.13 -2.03
CA LEU A 5 -22.23 2.17 -0.96
C LEU A 5 -22.61 0.74 -1.39
N PRO A 6 -21.94 -0.30 -0.86
CA PRO A 6 -20.76 -0.23 0.01
C PRO A 6 -19.53 0.30 -0.70
N LEU A 7 -18.63 0.98 0.04
CA LEU A 7 -17.29 1.32 -0.45
C LEU A 7 -16.37 0.10 -0.30
N ILE A 8 -15.76 -0.29 -1.40
CA ILE A 8 -14.84 -1.43 -1.44
C ILE A 8 -13.42 -0.93 -1.68
N THR A 9 -12.46 -1.40 -0.89
CA THR A 9 -11.06 -1.02 -1.06
C THR A 9 -10.47 -1.58 -2.35
N SER A 10 -9.53 -0.84 -2.94
CA SER A 10 -8.94 -1.11 -4.25
C SER A 10 -7.42 -1.37 -4.20
N CYS A 11 -6.89 -1.74 -3.05
CA CYS A 11 -5.44 -1.96 -2.87
C CYS A 11 -4.93 -3.30 -3.45
N SER A 12 -5.83 -4.26 -3.74
CA SER A 12 -5.48 -5.55 -4.32
C SER A 12 -5.71 -5.56 -5.82
N PRO A 13 -4.65 -5.58 -6.66
CA PRO A 13 -4.82 -5.57 -8.11
C PRO A 13 -5.45 -6.85 -8.66
N GLY A 14 -5.29 -7.96 -7.94
CA GLY A 14 -5.98 -9.22 -8.28
C GLY A 14 -7.49 -9.11 -8.11
N TRP A 15 -7.94 -8.49 -7.01
CA TRP A 15 -9.35 -8.21 -6.77
C TRP A 15 -9.92 -7.25 -7.82
N ILE A 16 -9.23 -6.14 -8.11
CA ILE A 16 -9.69 -5.17 -9.11
C ILE A 16 -9.89 -5.85 -10.45
N LYS A 17 -8.89 -6.60 -10.91
CA LYS A 17 -8.98 -7.31 -12.19
C LYS A 17 -10.12 -8.34 -12.20
N TYR A 18 -10.33 -9.06 -11.12
CA TYR A 18 -11.45 -9.97 -10.97
C TYR A 18 -12.80 -9.25 -11.05
N CYS A 19 -12.93 -8.13 -10.34
CA CYS A 19 -14.12 -7.29 -10.36
C CYS A 19 -14.42 -6.76 -11.77
N GLU A 20 -13.41 -6.24 -12.46
CA GLU A 20 -13.54 -5.72 -13.82
C GLU A 20 -14.05 -6.79 -14.82
N HIS A 21 -13.65 -8.06 -14.63
CA HIS A 21 -14.04 -9.14 -15.53
C HIS A 21 -15.38 -9.79 -15.20
N TYR A 22 -15.68 -9.96 -13.92
CA TYR A 22 -16.83 -10.76 -13.48
C TYR A 22 -17.94 -9.93 -12.85
N PHE A 23 -17.64 -8.73 -12.37
CA PHE A 23 -18.56 -7.84 -11.69
C PHE A 23 -18.38 -6.38 -12.11
N PRO A 24 -18.45 -6.08 -13.43
CA PRO A 24 -18.20 -4.73 -13.93
C PRO A 24 -19.13 -3.68 -13.32
N ASP A 25 -20.36 -4.06 -12.98
CA ASP A 25 -21.34 -3.16 -12.34
C ASP A 25 -20.95 -2.72 -10.92
N MET A 26 -19.98 -3.43 -10.29
CA MET A 26 -19.47 -3.10 -8.97
C MET A 26 -18.23 -2.19 -9.02
N THR A 27 -17.74 -1.85 -10.19
CA THR A 27 -16.54 -0.99 -10.31
C THR A 27 -16.75 0.39 -9.71
N GLU A 28 -17.98 0.92 -9.74
CA GLU A 28 -18.35 2.18 -9.10
C GLU A 28 -18.30 2.14 -7.56
N ASN A 29 -18.29 0.95 -6.97
CA ASN A 29 -18.14 0.76 -5.54
C ASN A 29 -16.66 0.69 -5.09
N LEU A 30 -15.73 0.54 -6.04
CA LEU A 30 -14.31 0.52 -5.72
C LEU A 30 -13.83 1.92 -5.31
N SER A 31 -12.96 1.95 -4.31
CA SER A 31 -12.29 3.19 -3.93
C SER A 31 -11.49 3.75 -5.10
N SER A 32 -11.54 5.05 -5.31
CA SER A 32 -10.72 5.77 -6.27
C SER A 32 -9.28 5.99 -5.80
N CYS A 33 -8.97 5.66 -4.54
CA CYS A 33 -7.61 5.76 -4.02
C CYS A 33 -6.70 4.71 -4.68
N LYS A 34 -5.49 5.14 -5.03
CA LYS A 34 -4.44 4.22 -5.45
C LYS A 34 -4.12 3.23 -4.33
N SER A 35 -3.49 2.10 -4.65
CA SER A 35 -2.95 1.21 -3.63
C SER A 35 -1.85 1.91 -2.83
N PRO A 36 -1.53 1.47 -1.60
CA PRO A 36 -0.42 2.03 -0.81
C PRO A 36 0.90 2.05 -1.59
N GLN A 37 1.20 1.03 -2.38
CA GLN A 37 2.36 0.99 -3.28
C GLN A 37 2.37 2.20 -4.22
N GLN A 38 1.27 2.44 -4.90
CA GLN A 38 1.17 3.53 -5.88
C GLN A 38 1.02 4.91 -5.22
N MET A 39 0.34 4.98 -4.06
CA MET A 39 0.29 6.22 -3.29
C MET A 39 1.68 6.67 -2.86
N PHE A 40 2.49 5.77 -2.33
CA PHE A 40 3.86 6.08 -1.92
C PHE A 40 4.71 6.48 -3.13
N GLY A 41 4.64 5.73 -4.23
CA GLY A 41 5.34 6.07 -5.47
C GLY A 41 4.95 7.45 -6.01
N ALA A 42 3.66 7.76 -6.02
CA ALA A 42 3.16 9.08 -6.40
C ALA A 42 3.73 10.18 -5.50
N MET A 43 3.73 9.99 -4.18
CA MET A 43 4.28 10.97 -3.22
C MET A 43 5.79 11.17 -3.41
N VAL A 44 6.53 10.11 -3.68
CA VAL A 44 7.98 10.19 -3.96
C VAL A 44 8.24 10.96 -5.24
N LYS A 45 7.48 10.69 -6.30
CA LYS A 45 7.66 11.34 -7.61
C LYS A 45 7.09 12.76 -7.70
N THR A 46 6.22 13.16 -6.75
CA THR A 46 5.65 14.51 -6.69
C THR A 46 6.23 15.31 -5.52
N TYR A 47 5.69 15.12 -4.33
CA TYR A 47 6.02 15.92 -3.15
C TYR A 47 7.51 15.84 -2.76
N PHE A 48 8.05 14.62 -2.63
CA PHE A 48 9.47 14.45 -2.27
C PHE A 48 10.40 15.01 -3.35
N ALA A 49 10.12 14.73 -4.62
CA ALA A 49 10.88 15.25 -5.75
C ALA A 49 10.92 16.80 -5.75
N GLU A 50 9.76 17.43 -5.59
CA GLU A 50 9.64 18.89 -5.48
C GLU A 50 10.41 19.44 -4.27
N LYS A 51 10.21 18.85 -3.10
CA LYS A 51 10.87 19.27 -1.85
C LYS A 51 12.40 19.20 -1.93
N GLN A 52 12.93 18.19 -2.65
CA GLN A 52 14.37 18.01 -2.83
C GLN A 52 14.93 18.70 -4.08
N GLY A 53 14.09 19.29 -4.92
CA GLY A 53 14.50 19.89 -6.19
C GLY A 53 15.03 18.88 -7.20
N ILE A 54 14.53 17.64 -7.15
CA ILE A 54 14.94 16.55 -8.05
C ILE A 54 13.89 16.37 -9.15
N ASP A 55 14.33 16.27 -10.40
CA ASP A 55 13.42 15.90 -11.49
C ASP A 55 12.90 14.47 -11.24
N PRO A 56 11.56 14.25 -11.24
CA PRO A 56 10.96 12.93 -11.03
C PRO A 56 11.53 11.82 -11.95
N LYS A 57 12.03 12.18 -13.13
CA LYS A 57 12.68 11.25 -14.07
C LYS A 57 13.99 10.67 -13.53
N ASN A 58 14.64 11.38 -12.60
CA ASN A 58 15.89 10.96 -11.98
C ASN A 58 15.69 10.12 -10.73
N ILE A 59 14.45 9.86 -10.35
CA ILE A 59 14.09 9.03 -9.20
C ILE A 59 13.64 7.66 -9.72
N VAL A 60 14.24 6.60 -9.23
CA VAL A 60 13.80 5.21 -9.50
C VAL A 60 13.12 4.67 -8.26
N SER A 61 11.81 4.44 -8.36
CA SER A 61 11.00 3.85 -7.30
C SER A 61 10.94 2.34 -7.46
N VAL A 62 11.48 1.62 -6.49
CA VAL A 62 11.49 0.15 -6.49
C VAL A 62 10.60 -0.36 -5.35
N SER A 63 9.60 -1.14 -5.69
CA SER A 63 8.68 -1.76 -4.75
C SER A 63 9.07 -3.20 -4.48
N VAL A 64 9.09 -3.59 -3.21
CA VAL A 64 9.28 -4.98 -2.77
C VAL A 64 8.01 -5.45 -2.09
N MET A 65 7.28 -6.36 -2.74
CA MET A 65 5.97 -6.82 -2.28
C MET A 65 5.87 -8.35 -2.25
N PRO A 66 5.17 -8.94 -1.27
CA PRO A 66 4.92 -10.39 -1.25
C PRO A 66 3.78 -10.80 -2.21
N CYS A 67 3.69 -10.15 -3.37
CA CYS A 67 2.58 -10.31 -4.30
C CYS A 67 3.04 -10.09 -5.75
N THR A 68 2.82 -11.08 -6.62
CA THR A 68 3.15 -10.96 -8.05
C THR A 68 2.20 -10.03 -8.81
N ALA A 69 0.96 -9.86 -8.35
CA ALA A 69 -0.01 -8.97 -8.97
C ALA A 69 0.40 -7.48 -8.87
N LYS A 70 1.28 -7.14 -7.94
CA LYS A 70 1.86 -5.79 -7.84
C LYS A 70 2.74 -5.43 -9.04
N LYS A 71 3.32 -6.40 -9.71
CA LYS A 71 4.03 -6.21 -10.99
C LYS A 71 3.08 -5.83 -12.12
N PHE A 72 1.89 -6.41 -12.13
CA PHE A 72 0.84 -6.04 -13.07
C PHE A 72 0.31 -4.63 -12.77
N GLU A 73 0.16 -4.28 -11.50
CA GLU A 73 -0.39 -2.99 -11.08
C GLU A 73 0.43 -1.80 -11.59
N ILE A 74 1.77 -1.88 -11.57
CA ILE A 74 2.62 -0.76 -12.01
C ILE A 74 2.47 -0.43 -13.51
N GLY A 75 1.99 -1.37 -14.30
CA GLY A 75 1.73 -1.18 -15.74
C GLY A 75 0.29 -0.77 -16.07
N ARG A 76 -0.57 -0.53 -15.07
CA ARG A 76 -1.94 -0.07 -15.31
C ARG A 76 -1.97 1.42 -15.66
N ASP A 77 -3.03 1.82 -16.37
CA ASP A 77 -3.30 3.22 -16.68
C ASP A 77 -3.41 4.08 -15.41
N HIS A 78 -3.11 5.35 -15.54
CA HIS A 78 -3.20 6.36 -14.47
C HIS A 78 -2.28 6.14 -13.25
N GLN A 79 -1.23 5.32 -13.38
CA GLN A 79 -0.20 5.14 -12.36
C GLN A 79 1.04 6.02 -12.64
N ASN A 80 0.82 7.32 -12.91
CA ASN A 80 1.83 8.26 -13.38
C ASN A 80 1.54 9.71 -12.94
N ALA A 81 1.40 9.93 -11.65
CA ALA A 81 1.00 11.23 -11.07
C ALA A 81 1.90 12.41 -11.49
N ALA A 82 3.20 12.17 -11.64
CA ALA A 82 4.17 13.18 -12.08
C ALA A 82 4.46 13.15 -13.60
N GLY A 83 3.62 12.48 -14.39
CA GLY A 83 3.86 12.27 -15.83
C GLY A 83 4.91 11.19 -16.14
N VAL A 84 5.44 10.54 -15.11
CA VAL A 84 6.32 9.36 -15.19
C VAL A 84 5.72 8.26 -14.31
N PRO A 85 6.08 6.98 -14.49
CA PRO A 85 5.55 5.91 -13.62
C PRO A 85 5.74 6.22 -12.13
N ASP A 86 4.70 6.02 -11.34
CA ASP A 86 4.77 6.20 -9.87
C ASP A 86 5.75 5.20 -9.27
N VAL A 87 5.71 3.95 -9.74
CA VAL A 87 6.65 2.88 -9.39
C VAL A 87 7.27 2.34 -10.66
N ASP A 88 8.59 2.36 -10.74
CA ASP A 88 9.32 1.93 -11.94
C ASP A 88 9.52 0.42 -11.99
N ILE A 89 9.82 -0.18 -10.83
CA ILE A 89 10.13 -1.61 -10.72
C ILE A 89 9.38 -2.20 -9.53
N ALA A 90 8.74 -3.35 -9.74
CA ALA A 90 8.16 -4.15 -8.67
C ALA A 90 8.81 -5.54 -8.65
N ILE A 91 9.39 -5.91 -7.52
CA ILE A 91 9.95 -7.23 -7.27
C ILE A 91 9.24 -7.90 -6.09
N THR A 92 9.21 -9.21 -6.11
CA THR A 92 8.70 -9.96 -4.95
C THR A 92 9.77 -10.09 -3.86
N THR A 93 9.33 -10.33 -2.63
CA THR A 93 10.23 -10.64 -1.50
C THR A 93 11.17 -11.80 -1.84
N ARG A 94 10.68 -12.82 -2.57
CA ARG A 94 11.51 -13.94 -3.02
C ARG A 94 12.56 -13.54 -4.05
N GLU A 95 12.24 -12.60 -4.92
CA GLU A 95 13.21 -12.08 -5.90
C GLU A 95 14.26 -11.23 -5.24
N LEU A 96 13.89 -10.42 -4.24
CA LEU A 96 14.86 -9.70 -3.43
C LEU A 96 15.83 -10.67 -2.73
N ALA A 97 15.35 -11.74 -2.11
CA ALA A 97 16.20 -12.74 -1.49
C ALA A 97 17.17 -13.41 -2.49
N ARG A 98 16.71 -13.64 -3.73
CA ARG A 98 17.58 -14.15 -4.80
C ARG A 98 18.63 -13.13 -5.22
N LEU A 99 18.24 -11.86 -5.31
CA LEU A 99 19.15 -10.76 -5.65
C LEU A 99 20.27 -10.64 -4.62
N ILE A 100 19.93 -10.61 -3.33
CA ILE A 100 20.90 -10.57 -2.21
C ILE A 100 21.93 -11.71 -2.35
N ARG A 101 21.45 -12.94 -2.56
CA ARG A 101 22.33 -14.09 -2.75
C ARG A 101 23.22 -13.97 -4.00
N ARG A 102 22.67 -13.49 -5.12
CA ARG A 102 23.43 -13.31 -6.36
C ARG A 102 24.51 -12.23 -6.25
N CYS A 103 24.27 -11.21 -5.44
CA CYS A 103 25.25 -10.17 -5.13
C CYS A 103 26.33 -10.63 -4.15
N GLY A 104 26.25 -11.86 -3.63
CA GLY A 104 27.22 -12.38 -2.64
C GLY A 104 27.14 -11.70 -1.29
N ILE A 105 25.99 -11.09 -0.96
CA ILE A 105 25.77 -10.40 0.31
C ILE A 105 25.48 -11.44 1.39
N GLU A 106 26.32 -11.50 2.42
CA GLU A 106 26.09 -12.30 3.62
C GLU A 106 25.09 -11.57 4.52
N PHE A 107 23.80 -11.77 4.23
CA PHE A 107 22.71 -11.01 4.85
C PHE A 107 22.68 -11.10 6.38
N THR A 108 23.01 -12.26 6.93
CA THR A 108 22.99 -12.51 8.37
C THR A 108 24.18 -11.88 9.11
N ALA A 109 25.21 -11.45 8.39
CA ALA A 109 26.40 -10.79 8.95
C ALA A 109 26.35 -9.25 8.81
N LEU A 110 25.28 -8.70 8.23
CA LEU A 110 25.12 -7.26 8.11
C LEU A 110 24.86 -6.65 9.49
N PRO A 111 25.42 -5.47 9.78
CA PRO A 111 25.03 -4.70 10.97
C PRO A 111 23.56 -4.26 10.87
N GLU A 112 22.93 -4.09 12.02
CA GLU A 112 21.63 -3.46 12.09
C GLU A 112 21.77 -1.96 11.86
N GLU A 113 20.96 -1.42 10.95
CA GLU A 113 20.89 0.00 10.64
C GLU A 113 19.43 0.46 10.59
N GLY A 114 19.19 1.74 10.84
CA GLY A 114 17.89 2.37 10.65
C GLY A 114 17.57 2.56 9.17
N PHE A 115 16.31 2.70 8.86
CA PHE A 115 15.88 3.15 7.52
C PHE A 115 16.18 4.64 7.33
N ASP A 116 16.44 5.02 6.09
CA ASP A 116 16.42 6.42 5.69
C ASP A 116 15.00 6.99 5.92
N ASP A 117 14.95 8.26 6.27
CA ASP A 117 13.69 8.95 6.55
C ASP A 117 13.43 10.08 5.54
N PRO A 118 13.06 9.75 4.30
CA PRO A 118 12.89 10.74 3.23
C PRO A 118 11.68 11.67 3.44
N MET A 119 10.68 11.26 4.19
CA MET A 119 9.42 12.00 4.36
C MET A 119 8.94 12.15 5.81
N GLY A 120 9.77 11.83 6.78
CA GLY A 120 9.46 11.87 8.20
C GLY A 120 9.00 10.54 8.78
N GLU A 121 8.84 10.51 10.10
CA GLU A 121 8.43 9.32 10.81
C GLU A 121 7.04 8.84 10.38
N SER A 122 6.89 7.52 10.23
CA SER A 122 5.60 6.92 9.93
C SER A 122 4.73 6.82 11.17
N THR A 123 3.42 6.80 10.97
CA THR A 123 2.45 6.55 12.04
C THR A 123 2.32 5.04 12.34
N GLY A 124 1.71 4.69 13.47
CA GLY A 124 1.40 3.30 13.82
C GLY A 124 0.53 2.56 12.79
N ALA A 125 -0.18 3.29 11.92
CA ALA A 125 -0.97 2.70 10.84
C ALA A 125 -0.14 1.83 9.90
N ALA A 126 1.12 2.20 9.62
CA ALA A 126 2.01 1.41 8.78
C ALA A 126 2.30 0.01 9.37
N VAL A 127 2.40 -0.10 10.68
CA VAL A 127 2.58 -1.36 11.40
C VAL A 127 1.30 -2.21 11.35
N ILE A 128 0.14 -1.58 11.56
CA ILE A 128 -1.17 -2.25 11.53
C ILE A 128 -1.46 -2.85 10.16
N PHE A 129 -1.04 -2.22 9.06
CA PHE A 129 -1.21 -2.72 7.70
C PHE A 129 -0.64 -4.12 7.47
N GLY A 130 0.37 -4.53 8.23
CA GLY A 130 0.99 -5.85 8.14
C GLY A 130 0.14 -6.99 8.71
N ALA A 131 -0.91 -6.69 9.46
CA ALA A 131 -1.80 -7.68 10.06
C ALA A 131 -3.01 -7.97 9.17
N THR A 132 -3.63 -9.14 9.35
CA THR A 132 -4.89 -9.49 8.67
C THR A 132 -5.99 -8.48 9.03
N GLY A 133 -6.60 -7.87 8.01
CA GLY A 133 -7.60 -6.81 8.20
C GLY A 133 -7.00 -5.44 8.59
N GLY A 134 -5.67 -5.32 8.64
CA GLY A 134 -4.99 -4.14 9.14
C GLY A 134 -5.28 -2.85 8.39
N VAL A 135 -5.51 -2.91 7.08
CA VAL A 135 -5.91 -1.72 6.29
C VAL A 135 -7.27 -1.21 6.76
N MET A 136 -8.24 -2.10 6.98
CA MET A 136 -9.56 -1.75 7.50
C MET A 136 -9.45 -1.17 8.91
N GLU A 137 -8.68 -1.82 9.79
CA GLU A 137 -8.45 -1.35 11.16
C GLU A 137 -7.86 0.05 11.18
N ALA A 138 -6.80 0.30 10.42
CA ALA A 138 -6.19 1.62 10.33
C ALA A 138 -7.16 2.69 9.80
N ALA A 139 -7.97 2.34 8.80
CA ALA A 139 -8.98 3.24 8.26
C ALA A 139 -10.07 3.58 9.28
N LEU A 140 -10.57 2.59 10.02
CA LEU A 140 -11.60 2.80 11.05
C LEU A 140 -11.07 3.65 12.21
N ARG A 141 -9.86 3.39 12.68
CA ARG A 141 -9.22 4.22 13.72
C ARG A 141 -9.13 5.68 13.28
N THR A 142 -8.57 5.92 12.11
CA THR A 142 -8.44 7.27 11.55
C THR A 142 -9.80 7.94 11.34
N ALA A 143 -10.79 7.21 10.87
CA ALA A 143 -12.14 7.76 10.65
C ALA A 143 -12.82 8.16 11.97
N VAL A 144 -12.71 7.33 13.00
CA VAL A 144 -13.29 7.64 14.32
C VAL A 144 -12.61 8.86 14.92
N GLU A 145 -11.29 8.91 14.97
CA GLU A 145 -10.55 10.07 15.48
C GLU A 145 -10.92 11.37 14.74
N THR A 146 -11.03 11.29 13.40
CA THR A 146 -11.39 12.45 12.59
C THR A 146 -12.82 12.94 12.84
N LEU A 147 -13.75 12.01 13.08
CA LEU A 147 -15.17 12.34 13.24
C LEU A 147 -15.54 12.72 14.67
N THR A 148 -14.90 12.12 15.68
CA THR A 148 -15.21 12.34 17.09
C THR A 148 -14.26 13.32 17.77
N GLY A 149 -13.05 13.48 17.25
CA GLY A 149 -11.97 14.22 17.90
C GLY A 149 -11.37 13.50 19.10
N GLU A 150 -11.75 12.24 19.32
CA GLU A 150 -11.26 11.39 20.40
C GLU A 150 -10.40 10.26 19.87
N GLU A 151 -9.30 9.97 20.56
CA GLU A 151 -8.43 8.84 20.24
C GLU A 151 -9.15 7.52 20.56
N LEU A 152 -9.20 6.61 19.59
CA LEU A 152 -9.84 5.32 19.78
C LEU A 152 -8.93 4.38 20.58
N ALA A 153 -9.13 4.34 21.90
CA ALA A 153 -8.30 3.58 22.83
C ALA A 153 -8.40 2.05 22.63
N ASN A 154 -9.59 1.55 22.26
CA ASN A 154 -9.84 0.11 22.09
C ASN A 154 -10.73 -0.15 20.88
N LEU A 155 -10.15 -0.55 19.76
CA LEU A 155 -10.87 -1.19 18.68
C LEU A 155 -10.55 -2.69 18.75
N GLU A 156 -11.38 -3.45 19.44
CA GLU A 156 -11.26 -4.90 19.44
C GLU A 156 -12.01 -5.48 18.24
N PHE A 157 -11.26 -6.11 17.35
CA PHE A 157 -11.82 -6.94 16.30
C PHE A 157 -11.98 -8.36 16.84
N THR A 158 -13.21 -8.84 16.87
CA THR A 158 -13.50 -10.22 17.23
C THR A 158 -13.42 -11.13 16.00
N ASP A 159 -12.82 -12.30 16.18
CA ASP A 159 -12.83 -13.31 15.11
C ASP A 159 -14.27 -13.79 14.86
N VAL A 160 -14.66 -13.81 13.59
CA VAL A 160 -15.95 -14.35 13.19
C VAL A 160 -15.99 -15.86 13.47
N ARG A 161 -16.99 -16.30 14.20
CA ARG A 161 -17.16 -17.68 14.66
C ARG A 161 -17.03 -18.68 13.49
N GLY A 162 -16.06 -19.60 13.62
CA GLY A 162 -15.84 -20.69 12.65
C GLY A 162 -14.96 -20.33 11.44
N THR A 163 -14.51 -19.09 11.32
CA THR A 163 -13.63 -18.64 10.23
C THR A 163 -12.39 -17.95 10.78
N LYS A 164 -11.28 -18.69 10.84
CA LYS A 164 -9.99 -18.11 11.23
C LYS A 164 -9.56 -17.04 10.22
N GLY A 165 -9.26 -15.84 10.69
CA GLY A 165 -8.77 -14.74 9.86
C GLY A 165 -9.86 -13.79 9.34
N ILE A 166 -11.14 -14.01 9.67
CA ILE A 166 -12.21 -13.02 9.46
C ILE A 166 -12.49 -12.35 10.79
N LYS A 167 -12.44 -11.03 10.79
CA LYS A 167 -12.67 -10.20 11.98
C LYS A 167 -13.90 -9.32 11.77
N GLU A 168 -14.62 -9.08 12.85
CA GLU A 168 -15.78 -8.21 12.94
C GLU A 168 -15.58 -7.18 14.06
N ALA A 169 -16.03 -5.97 13.82
CA ALA A 169 -15.99 -4.88 14.79
C ALA A 169 -17.30 -4.06 14.74
#